data_644fad671b8611d59515f4cb52e2bb05
#
_entry.id   644fad671b8611d59515f4cb52e2bb05
#
_cell.length_a   1.000
_cell.length_b   1.000
_cell.length_c   1.000
_cell.angle_alpha   90.00
_cell.angle_beta   90.00
_cell.angle_gamma   90.00
#
_symmetry.space_group_name_H-M   'P 1'
#
loop_
_entity.id
_entity.type
_entity.pdbx_description
1 polymer ?
#
loop_
_entity_poly.entity_id
_entity_poly.type
_entity_poly.pdbx_seq_one_letter_code
_entity_poly.pdbx_strand_id
1 'polypeptide(L)'
;RSSQIANRIASLLPRGGTVRFRMDGAFFRQDVLQWLSARPAGYAIKVPFYRWLDLQQYIRATPSWRAVAPGITGFAVPAAAAPWGHPVRVAIYRKRLHHPATKNYQLDLFDPNDGHYEYSAVTSNLDFTLANLWHFACGRGNHEKTIAQLKTGLAFHTVPTMAYAANSAWQYLVVLVHNLLTNFQIETGATCRAPTRKRTVRPVLQTIQTLRFVLFNRAAQIVRPGGAMRLRLTDNEATRQVFTRIRDGLPKVA
;
A
#
# COMPACT_ATOMS: atom_id res chain seq x y z
N ARG A 1 17.14 -8.65 9.60
CA ARG A 1 16.39 -9.06 8.37
C ARG A 1 15.91 -7.85 7.56
N SER A 2 15.35 -6.80 8.17
CA SER A 2 14.87 -5.59 7.43
C SER A 2 15.99 -4.89 6.67
N SER A 3 17.19 -4.80 7.24
CA SER A 3 18.38 -4.20 6.61
C SER A 3 18.87 -4.97 5.38
N GLN A 4 18.80 -6.30 5.40
CA GLN A 4 19.18 -7.15 4.26
C GLN A 4 18.24 -6.96 3.07
N ILE A 5 16.92 -6.89 3.33
CA ILE A 5 15.90 -6.66 2.30
C ILE A 5 16.11 -5.27 1.66
N ALA A 6 16.32 -4.25 2.47
CA ALA A 6 16.53 -2.89 1.98
C ALA A 6 17.83 -2.74 1.18
N ASN A 7 18.93 -3.40 1.59
CA ASN A 7 20.16 -3.43 0.82
C ASN A 7 19.97 -4.14 -0.54
N ARG A 8 19.22 -5.24 -0.56
CA ARG A 8 18.89 -5.94 -1.81
C ARG A 8 18.01 -5.11 -2.74
N ILE A 9 17.02 -4.38 -2.20
CA ILE A 9 16.20 -3.44 -2.99
C ILE A 9 17.09 -2.34 -3.55
N ALA A 10 17.98 -1.75 -2.75
CA ALA A 10 18.89 -0.69 -3.20
C ALA A 10 19.82 -1.16 -4.33
N SER A 11 20.27 -2.42 -4.31
CA SER A 11 21.11 -3.00 -5.37
C SER A 11 20.37 -3.25 -6.70
N LEU A 12 19.05 -3.33 -6.66
CA LEU A 12 18.20 -3.54 -7.85
C LEU A 12 17.75 -2.24 -8.51
N LEU A 13 18.03 -1.08 -7.89
CA LEU A 13 17.63 0.20 -8.45
C LEU A 13 18.56 0.62 -9.59
N PRO A 14 18.03 1.31 -10.63
CA PRO A 14 18.85 1.97 -11.62
C PRO A 14 19.83 2.95 -10.96
N ARG A 15 21.02 3.13 -11.56
CA ARG A 15 22.00 4.12 -11.08
C ARG A 15 21.35 5.49 -10.96
N GLY A 16 21.45 6.10 -9.76
CA GLY A 16 20.81 7.40 -9.46
C GLY A 16 19.38 7.33 -8.94
N GLY A 17 18.80 6.14 -8.80
CA GLY A 17 17.47 5.95 -8.19
C GLY A 17 17.47 6.27 -6.69
N THR A 18 16.48 7.04 -6.23
CA THR A 18 16.29 7.34 -4.80
C THR A 18 15.32 6.36 -4.17
N VAL A 19 15.75 5.67 -3.12
CA VAL A 19 14.86 4.81 -2.32
C VAL A 19 14.07 5.67 -1.34
N ARG A 20 12.76 5.46 -1.30
CA ARG A 20 11.89 6.09 -0.32
C ARG A 20 11.08 5.03 0.42
N PHE A 21 11.19 5.03 1.74
CA PHE A 21 10.50 4.09 2.60
C PHE A 21 9.22 4.69 3.19
N ARG A 22 8.17 3.91 3.23
CA ARG A 22 6.94 4.19 3.99
C ARG A 22 6.74 3.05 4.97
N MET A 23 6.76 3.38 6.25
CA MET A 23 6.78 2.38 7.30
C MET A 23 5.69 2.63 8.33
N ASP A 24 5.29 1.57 9.01
CA ASP A 24 4.34 1.61 10.12
C ASP A 24 5.01 2.04 11.42
N GLY A 25 4.21 2.30 12.44
CA GLY A 25 4.66 2.66 13.79
C GLY A 25 5.57 1.60 14.44
N ALA A 26 5.43 0.33 14.06
CA ALA A 26 6.34 -0.73 14.51
C ALA A 26 7.81 -0.52 14.08
N PHE A 27 8.06 0.29 13.07
CA PHE A 27 9.40 0.66 12.59
C PHE A 27 9.94 1.97 13.20
N PHE A 28 9.18 2.63 14.07
CA PHE A 28 9.65 3.80 14.81
C PHE A 28 10.54 3.36 15.96
N ARG A 29 11.79 3.08 15.64
CA ARG A 29 12.81 2.51 16.54
C ARG A 29 14.16 3.14 16.25
N GLN A 30 15.01 3.21 17.29
CA GLN A 30 16.34 3.79 17.20
C GLN A 30 17.21 3.14 16.11
N ASP A 31 17.27 1.81 16.10
CA ASP A 31 18.08 1.03 15.14
C ASP A 31 17.65 1.28 13.68
N VAL A 32 16.36 1.41 13.44
CA VAL A 32 15.81 1.71 12.10
C VAL A 32 16.15 3.14 11.67
N LEU A 33 15.94 4.11 12.56
CA LEU A 33 16.23 5.52 12.26
C LEU A 33 17.72 5.77 12.03
N GLN A 34 18.59 5.19 12.85
CA GLN A 34 20.05 5.24 12.66
C GLN A 34 20.45 4.61 11.32
N TRP A 35 19.88 3.44 11.00
CA TRP A 35 20.14 2.76 9.74
C TRP A 35 19.73 3.60 8.52
N LEU A 36 18.56 4.27 8.59
CA LEU A 36 18.06 5.15 7.53
C LEU A 36 18.90 6.43 7.39
N SER A 37 19.31 7.03 8.51
CA SER A 37 20.11 8.27 8.53
C SER A 37 21.52 8.08 7.97
N ALA A 38 22.05 6.86 8.04
CA ALA A 38 23.37 6.51 7.50
C ALA A 38 23.36 6.26 5.97
N ARG A 39 22.23 6.47 5.28
CA ARG A 39 22.05 6.15 3.86
C ARG A 39 21.34 7.26 3.08
N PRO A 40 21.56 7.40 1.77
CA PRO A 40 20.84 8.35 0.92
C PRO A 40 19.41 7.84 0.64
N ALA A 41 18.63 7.65 1.70
CA ALA A 41 17.27 7.14 1.63
C ALA A 41 16.29 8.10 2.27
N GLY A 42 15.18 8.37 1.58
CA GLY A 42 14.07 9.11 2.14
C GLY A 42 13.12 8.19 2.93
N TYR A 43 12.51 8.70 3.97
CA TYR A 43 11.52 7.92 4.71
C TYR A 43 10.34 8.73 5.22
N ALA A 44 9.23 8.05 5.44
CA ALA A 44 8.11 8.48 6.26
C ALA A 44 7.65 7.31 7.14
N ILE A 45 7.69 7.51 8.44
CA ILE A 45 7.35 6.48 9.44
C ILE A 45 6.22 7.02 10.32
N LYS A 46 5.16 6.22 10.51
CA LYS A 46 4.10 6.55 11.46
C LYS A 46 4.70 6.57 12.87
N VAL A 47 4.45 7.64 13.61
CA VAL A 47 4.91 7.80 15.00
C VAL A 47 3.76 7.46 15.93
N PRO A 48 3.90 6.44 16.77
CA PRO A 48 2.93 6.19 17.83
C PRO A 48 2.97 7.32 18.86
N PHE A 49 1.82 7.57 19.52
CA PHE A 49 1.73 8.58 20.57
C PHE A 49 2.27 8.05 21.91
N TYR A 50 3.58 7.78 21.93
CA TYR A 50 4.24 7.36 23.17
C TYR A 50 4.29 8.48 24.19
N ARG A 51 4.11 8.15 25.49
CA ARG A 51 4.18 9.12 26.60
C ARG A 51 5.48 9.92 26.61
N TRP A 52 6.60 9.28 26.35
CA TRP A 52 7.91 9.90 26.40
C TRP A 52 8.19 10.91 25.26
N LEU A 53 7.39 10.86 24.17
CA LEU A 53 7.47 11.84 23.08
C LEU A 53 6.60 13.09 23.36
N ASP A 54 5.65 12.95 24.28
CA ASP A 54 4.70 13.99 24.71
C ASP A 54 4.12 14.83 23.55
N LEU A 55 3.70 14.15 22.49
CA LEU A 55 3.12 14.82 21.32
C LEU A 55 1.81 15.54 21.65
N GLN A 56 1.16 15.17 22.76
CA GLN A 56 -0.08 15.78 23.23
C GLN A 56 0.12 17.25 23.64
N GLN A 57 1.25 17.59 24.27
CA GLN A 57 1.54 18.98 24.62
C GLN A 57 1.59 19.88 23.39
N TYR A 58 2.19 19.40 22.28
CA TYR A 58 2.24 20.17 21.03
C TYR A 58 0.85 20.33 20.41
N ILE A 59 -0.02 19.31 20.51
CA ILE A 59 -1.40 19.40 20.03
C ILE A 59 -2.17 20.47 20.83
N ARG A 60 -2.02 20.52 22.15
CA ARG A 60 -2.69 21.49 23.03
C ARG A 60 -2.14 22.91 22.86
N ALA A 61 -0.84 23.03 22.66
CA ALA A 61 -0.16 24.32 22.54
C ALA A 61 -0.27 24.96 21.15
N THR A 62 -0.67 24.21 20.13
CA THR A 62 -0.69 24.70 18.76
C THR A 62 -1.90 25.58 18.48
N PRO A 63 -1.71 26.88 18.22
CA PRO A 63 -2.82 27.81 17.98
C PRO A 63 -3.39 27.68 16.56
N SER A 64 -2.62 27.16 15.60
CA SER A 64 -3.03 27.10 14.20
C SER A 64 -2.76 25.75 13.55
N TRP A 65 -3.78 25.25 12.84
CA TRP A 65 -3.74 24.04 12.06
C TRP A 65 -3.88 24.38 10.57
N ARG A 66 -2.89 24.01 9.78
CA ARG A 66 -2.88 24.28 8.34
C ARG A 66 -3.70 23.23 7.59
N ALA A 67 -4.48 23.64 6.61
CA ALA A 67 -5.19 22.73 5.73
C ALA A 67 -4.20 21.87 4.91
N VAL A 68 -4.42 20.57 4.89
CA VAL A 68 -3.57 19.57 4.23
C VAL A 68 -4.32 18.86 3.11
N ALA A 69 -5.54 18.44 3.39
CA ALA A 69 -6.46 17.78 2.47
C ALA A 69 -7.91 18.04 2.94
N PRO A 70 -8.93 17.72 2.15
CA PRO A 70 -10.31 17.83 2.59
C PRO A 70 -10.53 17.11 3.93
N GLY A 71 -10.97 17.85 4.95
CA GLY A 71 -11.18 17.36 6.30
C GLY A 71 -9.91 17.01 7.09
N ILE A 72 -8.72 17.26 6.57
CA ILE A 72 -7.43 17.00 7.22
C ILE A 72 -6.69 18.31 7.43
N THR A 73 -6.28 18.56 8.66
CA THR A 73 -5.36 19.66 8.99
C THR A 73 -4.13 19.12 9.70
N GLY A 74 -3.03 19.87 9.68
CA GLY A 74 -1.78 19.42 10.30
C GLY A 74 -0.82 20.57 10.59
N PHE A 75 0.20 20.27 11.40
CA PHE A 75 1.32 21.14 11.68
C PHE A 75 2.62 20.34 11.84
N ALA A 76 3.75 21.01 11.73
CA ALA A 76 5.05 20.41 11.96
C ALA A 76 5.54 20.75 13.37
N VAL A 77 5.99 19.75 14.10
CA VAL A 77 6.73 19.93 15.36
C VAL A 77 8.18 20.19 15.02
N PRO A 78 8.81 21.27 15.53
CA PRO A 78 10.17 21.65 15.14
C PRO A 78 11.21 20.56 15.41
N ALA A 79 11.19 19.99 16.60
CA ALA A 79 11.94 18.81 16.97
C ALA A 79 11.34 18.20 18.24
N ALA A 80 11.11 16.92 18.26
CA ALA A 80 10.75 16.18 19.47
C ALA A 80 11.95 15.36 19.93
N ALA A 81 12.27 15.42 21.22
CA ALA A 81 13.36 14.64 21.79
C ALA A 81 12.95 13.17 21.90
N ALA A 82 13.68 12.28 21.24
CA ALA A 82 13.53 10.85 21.42
C ALA A 82 14.37 10.37 22.61
N PRO A 83 13.97 9.30 23.31
CA PRO A 83 14.66 8.85 24.53
C PRO A 83 16.10 8.41 24.30
N TRP A 84 16.46 8.12 23.06
CA TRP A 84 17.84 7.81 22.63
C TRP A 84 18.67 9.04 22.24
N GLY A 85 18.20 10.26 22.60
CA GLY A 85 18.92 11.51 22.36
C GLY A 85 18.95 11.99 20.90
N HIS A 86 18.25 11.34 19.99
CA HIS A 86 18.18 11.73 18.59
C HIS A 86 16.91 12.57 18.31
N PRO A 87 17.05 13.83 17.87
CA PRO A 87 15.89 14.66 17.57
C PRO A 87 15.18 14.14 16.31
N VAL A 88 13.86 14.02 16.38
CA VAL A 88 13.03 13.63 15.25
C VAL A 88 12.10 14.78 14.85
N ARG A 89 12.02 15.08 13.57
CA ARG A 89 11.01 15.98 13.02
C ARG A 89 9.71 15.21 12.87
N VAL A 90 8.64 15.74 13.45
CA VAL A 90 7.32 15.10 13.44
C VAL A 90 6.30 16.04 12.84
N ALA A 91 5.49 15.55 11.91
CA ALA A 91 4.29 16.22 11.45
C ALA A 91 3.08 15.57 12.11
N ILE A 92 2.22 16.37 12.73
CA ILE A 92 1.00 15.90 13.37
C ILE A 92 -0.18 16.32 12.50
N TYR A 93 -1.07 15.37 12.27
CA TYR A 93 -2.29 15.54 11.48
C TYR A 93 -3.50 15.22 12.32
N ARG A 94 -4.62 15.92 12.05
CA ARG A 94 -5.92 15.56 12.59
C ARG A 94 -6.97 15.48 11.49
N LYS A 95 -7.91 14.56 11.68
CA LYS A 95 -9.05 14.36 10.81
C LYS A 95 -10.32 14.48 11.65
N ARG A 96 -11.28 15.28 11.19
CA ARG A 96 -12.56 15.41 11.88
C ARG A 96 -13.35 14.10 11.77
N LEU A 97 -13.87 13.64 12.88
CA LEU A 97 -14.81 12.52 12.93
C LEU A 97 -16.19 13.01 12.50
N HIS A 98 -16.81 12.30 11.56
CA HIS A 98 -18.14 12.65 11.07
C HIS A 98 -19.28 11.97 11.86
N HIS A 99 -18.94 10.98 12.68
CA HIS A 99 -19.90 10.27 13.50
C HIS A 99 -19.46 10.32 14.97
N PRO A 100 -20.38 10.59 15.91
CA PRO A 100 -20.08 10.41 17.33
C PRO A 100 -19.68 8.95 17.56
N ALA A 101 -18.68 8.75 18.42
CA ALA A 101 -18.20 7.42 18.76
C ALA A 101 -19.35 6.51 19.16
N THR A 102 -19.44 5.35 18.53
CA THR A 102 -20.39 4.30 18.92
C THR A 102 -20.05 3.78 20.32
N LYS A 103 -21.02 3.15 20.99
CA LYS A 103 -21.00 2.70 22.39
C LYS A 103 -19.75 1.92 22.88
N ASN A 104 -18.88 1.48 21.98
CA ASN A 104 -17.66 0.72 22.30
C ASN A 104 -16.36 1.51 22.09
N TYR A 105 -16.45 2.83 22.01
CA TYR A 105 -15.28 3.69 21.88
C TYR A 105 -14.58 3.76 23.24
N GLN A 106 -13.53 2.99 23.43
CA GLN A 106 -12.58 3.18 24.53
C GLN A 106 -11.72 4.39 24.20
N LEU A 107 -11.89 5.46 24.94
CA LEU A 107 -10.90 6.54 25.02
C LEU A 107 -9.62 5.92 25.56
N ASP A 108 -8.69 5.60 24.67
CA ASP A 108 -7.36 5.24 25.10
C ASP A 108 -6.74 6.49 25.70
N LEU A 109 -6.38 6.44 27.00
CA LEU A 109 -5.79 7.57 27.75
C LEU A 109 -4.51 8.11 27.09
N PHE A 110 -3.98 7.38 26.11
CA PHE A 110 -2.73 7.68 25.41
C PHE A 110 -2.89 8.09 23.95
N ASP A 111 -4.07 7.92 23.39
CA ASP A 111 -4.40 8.44 22.07
C ASP A 111 -5.02 9.84 22.27
N PRO A 112 -4.51 10.91 21.64
CA PRO A 112 -5.03 12.26 21.79
C PRO A 112 -6.37 12.46 21.07
N ASN A 113 -7.23 11.45 21.09
CA ASN A 113 -8.56 11.50 20.54
C ASN A 113 -9.48 12.18 21.55
N ASP A 114 -9.98 13.35 21.19
CA ASP A 114 -10.86 14.19 21.98
C ASP A 114 -12.36 13.95 21.70
N GLY A 115 -12.67 12.89 20.95
CA GLY A 115 -14.05 12.59 20.50
C GLY A 115 -14.47 13.36 19.25
N HIS A 116 -13.70 14.38 18.83
CA HIS A 116 -13.98 15.21 17.66
C HIS A 116 -12.99 14.97 16.53
N TYR A 117 -11.75 14.62 16.87
CA TYR A 117 -10.67 14.41 15.92
C TYR A 117 -9.93 13.11 16.19
N GLU A 118 -9.57 12.44 15.11
CA GLU A 118 -8.57 11.37 15.07
C GLU A 118 -7.22 11.98 14.73
N TYR A 119 -6.18 11.62 15.48
CA TYR A 119 -4.83 12.16 15.30
C TYR A 119 -3.87 11.12 14.70
N SER A 120 -2.91 11.60 13.94
CA SER A 120 -1.84 10.78 13.37
C SER A 120 -0.55 11.59 13.34
N ALA A 121 0.57 10.96 13.66
CA ALA A 121 1.88 11.58 13.59
C ALA A 121 2.80 10.82 12.64
N VAL A 122 3.64 11.55 11.90
CA VAL A 122 4.58 11.00 10.91
C VAL A 122 5.93 11.69 11.08
N THR A 123 7.00 10.91 11.21
CA THR A 123 8.38 11.41 11.11
C THR A 123 8.92 11.20 9.71
N SER A 124 9.73 12.14 9.22
CA SER A 124 10.30 12.09 7.88
C SER A 124 11.58 12.92 7.79
N ASN A 125 12.52 12.47 6.94
CA ASN A 125 13.69 13.26 6.50
C ASN A 125 13.48 13.87 5.10
N LEU A 126 12.31 13.67 4.50
CA LEU A 126 11.98 14.23 3.18
C LEU A 126 11.62 15.71 3.32
N ASP A 127 12.12 16.52 2.37
CA ASP A 127 11.73 17.94 2.25
C ASP A 127 10.37 18.03 1.55
N PHE A 128 9.35 17.54 2.23
CA PHE A 128 7.97 17.55 1.76
C PHE A 128 7.16 18.63 2.52
N THR A 129 6.27 19.28 1.80
CA THR A 129 5.20 20.05 2.44
C THR A 129 4.33 19.10 3.28
N LEU A 130 3.61 19.63 4.27
CA LEU A 130 2.69 18.83 5.09
C LEU A 130 1.69 18.02 4.23
N ALA A 131 1.20 18.62 3.14
CA ALA A 131 0.28 17.95 2.22
C ALA A 131 0.95 16.80 1.46
N ASN A 132 2.16 17.02 0.94
CA ASN A 132 2.89 15.98 0.21
C ASN A 132 3.31 14.84 1.14
N LEU A 133 3.73 15.14 2.35
CA LEU A 133 4.06 14.13 3.35
C LEU A 133 2.84 13.29 3.75
N TRP A 134 1.70 13.93 3.97
CA TRP A 134 0.44 13.24 4.24
C TRP A 134 0.08 12.26 3.12
N HIS A 135 0.07 12.74 1.87
CA HIS A 135 -0.26 11.88 0.71
C HIS A 135 0.75 10.75 0.52
N PHE A 136 2.03 11.03 0.75
CA PHE A 136 3.07 10.00 0.70
C PHE A 136 2.86 8.94 1.78
N ALA A 137 2.64 9.33 3.03
CA ALA A 137 2.41 8.41 4.16
C ALA A 137 1.12 7.58 3.97
N CYS A 138 0.02 8.21 3.53
CA CYS A 138 -1.25 7.52 3.27
C CYS A 138 -1.15 6.44 2.18
N GLY A 139 -0.18 6.55 1.25
CA GLY A 139 0.05 5.54 0.23
C GLY A 139 0.45 4.16 0.79
N ARG A 140 0.77 4.04 2.08
CA ARG A 140 1.04 2.77 2.76
C ARG A 140 -0.15 1.79 2.68
N GLY A 141 -1.38 2.26 2.79
CA GLY A 141 -2.58 1.43 2.71
C GLY A 141 -2.74 0.64 1.40
N ASN A 142 -1.95 0.93 0.35
CA ASN A 142 -1.96 0.13 -0.86
C ASN A 142 -1.36 -1.27 -0.65
N HIS A 143 -0.41 -1.42 0.27
CA HIS A 143 0.13 -2.75 0.63
C HIS A 143 -0.91 -3.62 1.31
N GLU A 144 -1.74 -3.03 2.18
CA GLU A 144 -2.82 -3.76 2.85
C GLU A 144 -3.83 -4.31 1.84
N LYS A 145 -4.17 -3.52 0.81
CA LYS A 145 -5.03 -3.96 -0.29
C LYS A 145 -4.39 -5.08 -1.10
N THR A 146 -3.10 -4.99 -1.38
CA THR A 146 -2.37 -6.05 -2.09
C THR A 146 -2.33 -7.33 -1.26
N ILE A 147 -2.01 -7.24 0.04
CA ILE A 147 -2.02 -8.40 0.94
C ILE A 147 -3.43 -9.00 1.05
N ALA A 148 -4.47 -8.17 1.12
CA ALA A 148 -5.84 -8.65 1.11
C ALA A 148 -6.16 -9.42 -0.19
N GLN A 149 -5.75 -8.92 -1.36
CA GLN A 149 -5.93 -9.62 -2.63
C GLN A 149 -5.16 -10.95 -2.68
N LEU A 150 -3.92 -10.99 -2.18
CA LEU A 150 -3.14 -12.22 -2.09
C LEU A 150 -3.86 -13.26 -1.21
N LYS A 151 -4.40 -12.84 -0.07
CA LYS A 151 -5.13 -13.72 0.86
C LYS A 151 -6.44 -14.21 0.26
N THR A 152 -7.28 -13.32 -0.24
CA THR A 152 -8.64 -13.66 -0.70
C THR A 152 -8.68 -14.25 -2.11
N GLY A 153 -7.76 -13.84 -2.99
CA GLY A 153 -7.73 -14.26 -4.40
C GLY A 153 -6.82 -15.44 -4.71
N LEU A 154 -5.75 -15.63 -3.94
CA LEU A 154 -4.68 -16.59 -4.24
C LEU A 154 -4.28 -17.47 -3.04
N ALA A 155 -5.08 -17.48 -1.98
CA ALA A 155 -4.86 -18.33 -0.80
C ALA A 155 -3.47 -18.18 -0.15
N PHE A 156 -2.91 -16.95 -0.13
CA PHE A 156 -1.60 -16.65 0.44
C PHE A 156 -1.44 -17.04 1.92
N HIS A 157 -2.54 -17.03 2.67
CA HIS A 157 -2.58 -17.40 4.08
C HIS A 157 -2.69 -18.91 4.34
N THR A 158 -2.86 -19.71 3.29
CA THR A 158 -2.97 -21.16 3.42
C THR A 158 -1.61 -21.77 3.72
N VAL A 159 -1.58 -22.74 4.63
CA VAL A 159 -0.41 -23.52 4.99
C VAL A 159 -0.61 -24.93 4.41
N PRO A 160 -0.18 -25.19 3.17
CA PRO A 160 -0.51 -26.45 2.48
C PRO A 160 0.27 -27.65 2.98
N THR A 161 1.35 -27.45 3.72
CA THR A 161 2.21 -28.55 4.19
C THR A 161 2.71 -28.30 5.62
N MET A 162 3.30 -29.31 6.25
CA MET A 162 3.97 -29.18 7.54
C MET A 162 5.44 -28.72 7.41
N ALA A 163 5.97 -28.58 6.20
CA ALA A 163 7.34 -28.17 5.94
C ALA A 163 7.44 -26.66 5.73
N TYR A 164 8.21 -25.98 6.56
CA TYR A 164 8.39 -24.50 6.48
C TYR A 164 8.92 -24.05 5.11
N ALA A 165 9.90 -24.76 4.56
CA ALA A 165 10.48 -24.43 3.25
C ALA A 165 9.44 -24.54 2.12
N ALA A 166 8.59 -25.56 2.12
CA ALA A 166 7.51 -25.72 1.14
C ALA A 166 6.45 -24.63 1.27
N ASN A 167 6.08 -24.26 2.50
CA ASN A 167 5.14 -23.14 2.73
C ASN A 167 5.74 -21.81 2.29
N SER A 168 7.04 -21.58 2.49
CA SER A 168 7.73 -20.40 1.97
C SER A 168 7.75 -20.38 0.44
N ALA A 169 8.02 -21.50 -0.20
CA ALA A 169 7.97 -21.63 -1.66
C ALA A 169 6.55 -21.34 -2.19
N TRP A 170 5.52 -21.87 -1.52
CA TRP A 170 4.11 -21.56 -1.83
C TRP A 170 3.85 -20.06 -1.80
N GLN A 171 4.27 -19.36 -0.77
CA GLN A 171 4.08 -17.91 -0.66
C GLN A 171 4.78 -17.14 -1.78
N TYR A 172 6.01 -17.53 -2.16
CA TYR A 172 6.71 -16.93 -3.28
C TYR A 172 6.00 -17.16 -4.62
N LEU A 173 5.48 -18.37 -4.85
CA LEU A 173 4.70 -18.68 -6.04
C LEU A 173 3.42 -17.85 -6.11
N VAL A 174 2.72 -17.67 -4.99
CA VAL A 174 1.53 -16.81 -4.91
C VAL A 174 1.86 -15.36 -5.27
N VAL A 175 2.97 -14.81 -4.78
CA VAL A 175 3.43 -13.46 -5.13
C VAL A 175 3.80 -13.37 -6.61
N LEU A 176 4.48 -14.37 -7.16
CA LEU A 176 4.81 -14.44 -8.57
C LEU A 176 3.54 -14.43 -9.44
N VAL A 177 2.56 -15.27 -9.12
CA VAL A 177 1.27 -15.32 -9.83
C VAL A 177 0.54 -13.98 -9.77
N HIS A 178 0.52 -13.33 -8.60
CA HIS A 178 -0.06 -11.99 -8.46
C HIS A 178 0.61 -10.98 -9.40
N ASN A 179 1.94 -10.99 -9.47
CA ASN A 179 2.69 -10.08 -10.33
C ASN A 179 2.43 -10.36 -11.81
N LEU A 180 2.38 -11.63 -12.21
CA LEU A 180 2.03 -12.03 -13.58
C LEU A 180 0.61 -11.59 -13.95
N LEU A 181 -0.38 -11.79 -13.08
CA LEU A 181 -1.75 -11.35 -13.31
C LEU A 181 -1.88 -9.82 -13.36
N THR A 182 -1.07 -9.11 -12.58
CA THR A 182 -1.01 -7.65 -12.61
C THR A 182 -0.44 -7.16 -13.94
N ASN A 183 0.69 -7.74 -14.37
CA ASN A 183 1.32 -7.41 -15.65
C ASN A 183 0.38 -7.75 -16.83
N PHE A 184 -0.23 -8.92 -16.81
CA PHE A 184 -1.21 -9.33 -17.81
C PHE A 184 -2.35 -8.31 -17.95
N GLN A 185 -2.90 -7.78 -16.85
CA GLN A 185 -3.92 -6.75 -16.93
C GLN A 185 -3.40 -5.45 -17.56
N ILE A 186 -2.16 -5.06 -17.25
CA ILE A 186 -1.54 -3.85 -17.82
C ILE A 186 -1.35 -4.03 -19.33
N GLU A 187 -0.78 -5.14 -19.76
CA GLU A 187 -0.49 -5.44 -21.17
C GLU A 187 -1.77 -5.60 -22.01
N THR A 188 -2.80 -6.22 -21.45
CA THR A 188 -4.07 -6.48 -22.14
C THR A 188 -5.09 -5.36 -22.03
N GLY A 189 -4.69 -4.15 -21.61
CA GLY A 189 -5.52 -2.95 -21.69
C GLY A 189 -6.35 -2.67 -20.45
N ALA A 190 -5.75 -2.75 -19.26
CA ALA A 190 -6.34 -2.13 -18.09
C ALA A 190 -6.61 -0.64 -18.36
N THR A 191 -7.78 -0.16 -17.96
CA THR A 191 -8.13 1.25 -18.15
C THR A 191 -7.25 2.14 -17.30
N CYS A 192 -6.92 3.34 -17.79
CA CYS A 192 -6.19 4.33 -17.00
C CYS A 192 -7.16 5.33 -16.35
N ARG A 193 -6.83 5.77 -15.16
CA ARG A 193 -7.54 6.88 -14.51
C ARG A 193 -7.13 8.20 -15.14
N ALA A 194 -8.07 9.12 -15.28
CA ALA A 194 -7.75 10.48 -15.66
C ALA A 194 -6.71 11.09 -14.70
N PRO A 195 -5.71 11.82 -15.22
CA PRO A 195 -4.72 12.47 -14.38
C PRO A 195 -5.37 13.54 -13.52
N THR A 196 -4.98 13.61 -12.26
CA THR A 196 -5.37 14.68 -11.34
C THR A 196 -4.12 15.34 -10.78
N ARG A 197 -4.25 16.57 -10.23
CA ARG A 197 -3.12 17.26 -9.57
C ARG A 197 -2.39 16.41 -8.51
N LYS A 198 -3.07 15.40 -7.95
CA LYS A 198 -2.55 14.53 -6.89
C LYS A 198 -2.21 13.12 -7.37
N ARG A 199 -2.59 12.75 -8.56
CA ARG A 199 -2.43 11.38 -9.09
C ARG A 199 -2.03 11.46 -10.55
N THR A 200 -0.88 10.88 -10.84
CA THR A 200 -0.50 10.55 -12.21
C THR A 200 -1.49 9.54 -12.79
N VAL A 201 -1.57 9.46 -14.13
CA VAL A 201 -2.31 8.40 -14.81
C VAL A 201 -1.86 7.04 -14.28
N ARG A 202 -2.81 6.23 -13.83
CA ARG A 202 -2.54 4.88 -13.29
C ARG A 202 -3.54 3.90 -13.88
N PRO A 203 -3.10 2.70 -14.24
CA PRO A 203 -4.01 1.66 -14.67
C PRO A 203 -5.00 1.32 -13.54
N VAL A 204 -6.26 1.11 -13.91
CA VAL A 204 -7.30 0.63 -13.01
C VAL A 204 -7.34 -0.89 -13.14
N LEU A 205 -6.76 -1.58 -12.16
CA LEU A 205 -6.70 -3.03 -12.12
C LEU A 205 -7.95 -3.59 -11.44
N GLN A 206 -8.45 -4.70 -11.97
CA GLN A 206 -9.48 -5.51 -11.32
C GLN A 206 -8.88 -6.33 -10.18
N THR A 207 -9.71 -6.68 -9.19
CA THR A 207 -9.26 -7.62 -8.16
C THR A 207 -9.01 -9.01 -8.76
N ILE A 208 -8.15 -9.79 -8.13
CA ILE A 208 -7.87 -11.17 -8.60
C ILE A 208 -9.15 -12.03 -8.64
N GLN A 209 -10.05 -11.85 -7.68
CA GLN A 209 -11.34 -12.55 -7.68
C GLN A 209 -12.19 -12.17 -8.90
N THR A 210 -12.28 -10.87 -9.21
CA THR A 210 -13.01 -10.38 -10.38
C THR A 210 -12.38 -10.91 -11.67
N LEU A 211 -11.04 -10.88 -11.77
CA LEU A 211 -10.33 -11.38 -12.93
C LEU A 211 -10.58 -12.89 -13.14
N ARG A 212 -10.52 -13.67 -12.07
CA ARG A 212 -10.86 -15.12 -12.11
C ARG A 212 -12.30 -15.34 -12.57
N PHE A 213 -13.26 -14.59 -12.04
CA PHE A 213 -14.66 -14.69 -12.44
C PHE A 213 -14.83 -14.35 -13.93
N VAL A 214 -14.20 -13.29 -14.40
CA VAL A 214 -14.35 -12.82 -15.79
C VAL A 214 -13.67 -13.74 -16.78
N LEU A 215 -12.52 -14.34 -16.45
CA LEU A 215 -11.71 -15.11 -17.40
C LEU A 215 -11.85 -16.63 -17.24
N PHE A 216 -11.88 -17.15 -16.01
CA PHE A 216 -11.75 -18.58 -15.76
C PHE A 216 -13.07 -19.24 -15.33
N ASN A 217 -13.91 -18.56 -14.56
CA ASN A 217 -15.19 -19.13 -14.12
C ASN A 217 -16.25 -18.95 -15.22
N ARG A 218 -16.02 -19.57 -16.39
CA ARG A 218 -16.92 -19.53 -17.54
C ARG A 218 -17.39 -20.93 -17.87
N ALA A 219 -18.67 -21.06 -18.20
CA ALA A 219 -19.20 -22.30 -18.76
C ALA A 219 -18.50 -22.59 -20.10
N ALA A 220 -18.00 -23.81 -20.23
CA ALA A 220 -17.24 -24.21 -21.40
C ALA A 220 -17.53 -25.69 -21.75
N GLN A 221 -17.40 -26.03 -23.02
CA GLN A 221 -17.48 -27.40 -23.53
C GLN A 221 -16.19 -27.74 -24.28
N ILE A 222 -15.69 -28.95 -24.06
CA ILE A 222 -14.63 -29.50 -24.90
C ILE A 222 -15.34 -30.19 -26.09
N VAL A 223 -15.07 -29.70 -27.29
CA VAL A 223 -15.62 -30.24 -28.55
C VAL A 223 -14.48 -30.70 -29.45
N ARG A 224 -14.75 -31.67 -30.34
CA ARG A 224 -13.75 -32.24 -31.26
C ARG A 224 -14.20 -32.13 -32.73
N PRO A 225 -14.41 -30.94 -33.28
CA PRO A 225 -14.76 -30.80 -34.70
C PRO A 225 -13.55 -31.22 -35.57
N GLY A 226 -13.77 -32.15 -36.47
CA GLY A 226 -12.73 -32.65 -37.34
C GLY A 226 -11.55 -33.33 -36.62
N GLY A 227 -11.78 -33.93 -35.43
CA GLY A 227 -10.76 -34.58 -34.62
C GLY A 227 -9.91 -33.67 -33.74
N ALA A 228 -9.89 -32.38 -34.01
CA ALA A 228 -9.14 -31.40 -33.20
C ALA A 228 -9.89 -31.02 -31.91
N MET A 229 -9.18 -31.05 -30.77
CA MET A 229 -9.74 -30.63 -29.48
C MET A 229 -9.89 -29.10 -29.46
N ARG A 230 -11.09 -28.63 -29.19
CA ARG A 230 -11.39 -27.19 -29.05
C ARG A 230 -12.17 -26.93 -27.78
N LEU A 231 -11.86 -25.81 -27.10
CA LEU A 231 -12.62 -25.29 -25.97
C LEU A 231 -13.65 -24.28 -26.52
N ARG A 232 -14.94 -24.60 -26.38
CA ARG A 232 -16.03 -23.69 -26.71
C ARG A 232 -16.49 -23.01 -25.42
N LEU A 233 -16.29 -21.69 -25.33
CA LEU A 233 -16.75 -20.88 -24.21
C LEU A 233 -18.20 -20.41 -24.46
N THR A 234 -18.93 -20.11 -23.39
CA THR A 234 -20.22 -19.42 -23.48
C THR A 234 -20.06 -18.11 -24.23
N ASP A 235 -20.80 -17.95 -25.31
CA ASP A 235 -20.75 -16.76 -26.17
C ASP A 235 -21.81 -15.75 -25.73
N ASN A 236 -21.35 -14.63 -25.20
CA ASN A 236 -22.15 -13.41 -25.04
C ASN A 236 -21.27 -12.19 -25.36
N GLU A 237 -21.91 -11.08 -25.69
CA GLU A 237 -21.21 -9.88 -26.13
C GLU A 237 -20.15 -9.40 -25.15
N ALA A 238 -20.44 -9.38 -23.85
CA ALA A 238 -19.50 -8.95 -22.82
C ALA A 238 -18.25 -9.86 -22.77
N THR A 239 -18.46 -11.18 -22.90
CA THR A 239 -17.35 -12.14 -22.95
C THR A 239 -16.50 -11.94 -24.19
N ARG A 240 -17.14 -11.78 -25.36
CA ARG A 240 -16.48 -11.55 -26.65
C ARG A 240 -15.61 -10.29 -26.60
N GLN A 241 -16.12 -9.18 -26.07
CA GLN A 241 -15.37 -7.92 -25.93
C GLN A 241 -14.14 -8.07 -25.03
N VAL A 242 -14.25 -8.81 -23.91
CA VAL A 242 -13.13 -9.05 -23.01
C VAL A 242 -12.03 -9.85 -23.72
N PHE A 243 -12.39 -10.97 -24.38
CA PHE A 243 -11.40 -11.82 -25.05
C PHE A 243 -10.80 -11.15 -26.29
N THR A 244 -11.57 -10.36 -27.05
CA THR A 244 -11.05 -9.58 -28.17
C THR A 244 -10.03 -8.56 -27.69
N ARG A 245 -10.34 -7.80 -26.65
CA ARG A 245 -9.39 -6.85 -26.06
C ARG A 245 -8.10 -7.53 -25.56
N ILE A 246 -8.21 -8.69 -24.92
CA ILE A 246 -7.03 -9.45 -24.46
C ILE A 246 -6.20 -9.87 -25.67
N ARG A 247 -6.81 -10.46 -26.68
CA ARG A 247 -6.13 -10.89 -27.91
C ARG A 247 -5.38 -9.74 -28.59
N ASP A 248 -6.04 -8.59 -28.67
CA ASP A 248 -5.50 -7.42 -29.38
C ASP A 248 -4.38 -6.72 -28.56
N GLY A 249 -4.42 -6.85 -27.24
CA GLY A 249 -3.39 -6.31 -26.31
C GLY A 249 -2.18 -7.23 -26.10
N LEU A 250 -2.29 -8.51 -26.42
CA LEU A 250 -1.14 -9.41 -26.30
C LEU A 250 -0.12 -9.10 -27.41
N PRO A 251 1.19 -9.04 -27.09
CA PRO A 251 2.22 -8.90 -28.09
C PRO A 251 2.11 -10.08 -29.07
N LYS A 252 2.09 -9.77 -30.37
CA LYS A 252 2.16 -10.81 -31.38
C LYS A 252 3.51 -11.51 -31.23
N VAL A 253 3.47 -12.74 -30.74
CA VAL A 253 4.66 -13.60 -30.72
C VAL A 253 5.03 -13.82 -32.17
N ALA A 254 6.18 -13.26 -32.56
CA ALA A 254 6.74 -13.44 -33.89
C ALA A 254 7.30 -14.86 -34.03
#